data_638c0b8a3e6a578173df542435546059
#
_entry.id   638c0b8a3e6a578173df542435546059
#
_cell.length_a   1.000
_cell.length_b   1.000
_cell.length_c   1.000
_cell.angle_alpha   90.00
_cell.angle_beta   90.00
_cell.angle_gamma   90.00
#
_symmetry.space_group_name_H-M   'P 1'
#
loop_
_entity.id
_entity.type
_entity.pdbx_description
1 polymer ?
#
loop_
_entity_poly.entity_id
_entity_poly.type
_entity_poly.pdbx_seq_one_letter_code
_entity_poly.pdbx_strand_id
1 'polypeptide(L)'
;MKQTNNKDKVVVRMLHTCSDVQVREAGEGEEPSRTITGYAILFGVPSNPLWSDEDSEAREVIAKEAVTTELLDGQDIKFTMFHDRQLILARSCKGSGTLKYRVDDKGVSFEFDAPNTVDGDKALELVRRGDIAGCSFMFSTRYYDDACVERTANVVNGVTMITYNVKAITGIYDFTLAA
;
A
#
# COMPACT_ATOMS: atom_id res chain seq x y z
N MET A 1 -34.51 -3.28 18.78
CA MET A 1 -33.06 -3.13 18.61
C MET A 1 -32.69 -3.75 17.26
N LYS A 2 -32.30 -2.96 16.25
CA LYS A 2 -31.76 -3.49 14.99
C LYS A 2 -30.38 -4.07 15.31
N GLN A 3 -30.22 -5.39 15.20
CA GLN A 3 -28.89 -6.01 15.14
C GLN A 3 -28.20 -5.41 13.91
N THR A 4 -27.23 -4.54 14.11
CA THR A 4 -26.32 -4.09 13.06
C THR A 4 -25.56 -5.33 12.59
N ASN A 5 -25.84 -5.75 11.36
CA ASN A 5 -25.15 -6.87 10.74
C ASN A 5 -23.65 -6.49 10.62
N ASN A 6 -22.76 -7.14 11.34
CA ASN A 6 -21.33 -6.81 11.37
C ASN A 6 -20.68 -6.88 9.97
N LYS A 7 -21.31 -7.56 9.02
CA LYS A 7 -20.85 -7.70 7.62
C LYS A 7 -20.77 -6.37 6.86
N ASP A 8 -21.60 -5.39 7.22
CA ASP A 8 -21.60 -4.08 6.57
C ASP A 8 -20.58 -3.11 7.17
N LYS A 9 -19.91 -3.52 8.27
CA LYS A 9 -18.92 -2.69 8.93
C LYS A 9 -17.66 -2.54 8.08
N VAL A 10 -17.36 -1.31 7.66
CA VAL A 10 -16.12 -0.95 6.97
C VAL A 10 -15.03 -0.70 8.00
N VAL A 11 -13.88 -1.31 7.81
CA VAL A 11 -12.68 -1.14 8.65
C VAL A 11 -11.59 -0.52 7.81
N VAL A 12 -10.92 0.50 8.34
CA VAL A 12 -9.73 1.12 7.72
C VAL A 12 -8.49 0.39 8.23
N ARG A 13 -7.59 0.05 7.30
CA ARG A 13 -6.35 -0.67 7.56
C ARG A 13 -5.17 0.04 6.93
N MET A 14 -4.01 -0.12 7.53
CA MET A 14 -2.71 0.24 6.94
C MET A 14 -1.90 -1.03 6.77
N LEU A 15 -1.35 -1.24 5.59
CA LEU A 15 -0.55 -2.39 5.26
C LEU A 15 0.82 -1.94 4.76
N HIS A 16 1.87 -2.45 5.40
CA HIS A 16 3.24 -2.26 4.97
C HIS A 16 3.76 -3.51 4.28
N THR A 17 4.32 -3.32 3.09
CA THR A 17 5.03 -4.37 2.35
C THR A 17 6.40 -3.85 1.95
N CYS A 18 7.43 -4.69 2.07
CA CYS A 18 8.72 -4.39 1.46
C CYS A 18 8.54 -4.36 -0.05
N SER A 19 8.75 -3.21 -0.66
CA SER A 19 8.65 -3.00 -2.10
C SER A 19 9.94 -2.36 -2.61
N ASP A 20 10.20 -2.52 -3.92
CA ASP A 20 11.39 -1.98 -4.56
C ASP A 20 11.21 -0.48 -4.82
N VAL A 21 11.16 0.34 -3.76
CA VAL A 21 11.11 1.80 -3.88
C VAL A 21 12.50 2.31 -4.22
N GLN A 22 12.59 3.07 -5.30
CA GLN A 22 13.86 3.60 -5.79
C GLN A 22 13.69 4.94 -6.50
N VAL A 23 14.75 5.71 -6.57
CA VAL A 23 14.84 6.85 -7.49
C VAL A 23 15.29 6.30 -8.85
N ARG A 24 14.57 6.65 -9.92
CA ARG A 24 14.93 6.27 -11.28
C ARG A 24 16.34 6.79 -11.60
N GLU A 25 17.18 5.98 -12.21
CA GLU A 25 18.48 6.43 -12.70
C GLU A 25 18.31 7.44 -13.84
N ALA A 26 19.14 8.49 -13.83
CA ALA A 26 19.24 9.41 -14.95
C ALA A 26 20.07 8.79 -16.07
N GLY A 27 19.77 9.15 -17.30
CA GLY A 27 20.62 8.81 -18.45
C GLY A 27 22.01 9.45 -18.37
N GLU A 28 22.97 8.93 -19.16
CA GLU A 28 24.30 9.49 -19.22
C GLU A 28 24.26 10.94 -19.74
N GLY A 29 24.76 11.88 -18.93
CA GLY A 29 24.76 13.32 -19.26
C GLY A 29 23.45 14.06 -18.93
N GLU A 30 22.47 13.39 -18.31
CA GLU A 30 21.24 14.01 -17.84
C GLU A 30 21.37 14.52 -16.40
N GLU A 31 20.54 15.51 -16.06
CA GLU A 31 20.39 15.96 -14.66
C GLU A 31 19.89 14.83 -13.78
N PRO A 32 20.25 14.80 -12.48
CA PRO A 32 19.79 13.79 -11.54
C PRO A 32 18.25 13.65 -11.54
N SER A 33 17.76 12.44 -11.73
CA SER A 33 16.32 12.16 -11.76
C SER A 33 15.67 12.50 -10.41
N ARG A 34 14.48 13.07 -10.46
CA ARG A 34 13.61 13.30 -9.31
C ARG A 34 12.48 12.28 -9.24
N THR A 35 12.43 11.33 -10.17
CA THR A 35 11.34 10.35 -10.26
C THR A 35 11.53 9.24 -9.24
N ILE A 36 10.58 9.09 -8.33
CA ILE A 36 10.49 7.96 -7.40
C ILE A 36 9.51 6.94 -7.97
N THR A 37 9.92 5.68 -7.98
CA THR A 37 9.14 4.54 -8.50
C THR A 37 9.15 3.39 -7.50
N GLY A 38 8.17 2.50 -7.61
CA GLY A 38 8.07 1.29 -6.80
C GLY A 38 6.71 0.63 -6.93
N TYR A 39 6.41 -0.25 -5.97
CA TYR A 39 5.10 -0.86 -5.82
C TYR A 39 4.46 -0.38 -4.52
N ALA A 40 3.27 0.21 -4.61
CA ALA A 40 2.49 0.62 -3.45
C ALA A 40 1.75 -0.57 -2.81
N ILE A 41 1.33 -1.53 -3.63
CA ILE A 41 0.61 -2.74 -3.23
C ILE A 41 1.24 -3.92 -3.93
N LEU A 42 1.53 -5.00 -3.19
CA LEU A 42 1.97 -6.28 -3.75
C LEU A 42 0.84 -7.31 -3.59
N PHE A 43 0.53 -8.04 -4.68
CA PHE A 43 -0.48 -9.09 -4.66
C PHE A 43 0.12 -10.42 -4.22
N GLY A 44 -0.64 -11.17 -3.41
CA GLY A 44 -0.25 -12.50 -2.98
C GLY A 44 0.94 -12.54 -2.01
N VAL A 45 1.43 -11.39 -1.56
CA VAL A 45 2.56 -11.29 -0.63
C VAL A 45 2.04 -11.05 0.79
N PRO A 46 2.40 -11.89 1.77
CA PRO A 46 2.03 -11.65 3.15
C PRO A 46 2.62 -10.35 3.70
N SER A 47 1.83 -9.60 4.43
CA SER A 47 2.28 -8.43 5.17
C SER A 47 3.27 -8.78 6.29
N ASN A 48 3.87 -7.76 6.87
CA ASN A 48 4.43 -7.90 8.22
C ASN A 48 3.33 -8.41 9.18
N PRO A 49 3.69 -9.11 10.28
CA PRO A 49 2.71 -9.58 11.23
C PRO A 49 1.81 -8.43 11.73
N LEU A 50 0.50 -8.64 11.69
CA LEU A 50 -0.47 -7.74 12.32
C LEU A 50 -0.37 -7.84 13.83
N TRP A 51 -0.13 -9.05 14.29
CA TRP A 51 0.16 -9.43 15.67
C TRP A 51 0.82 -10.80 15.69
N SER A 52 1.58 -11.09 16.73
CA SER A 52 2.25 -12.36 16.96
C SER A 52 2.32 -12.60 18.46
N ASP A 53 2.07 -13.84 18.88
CA ASP A 53 2.27 -14.34 20.24
C ASP A 53 3.01 -15.69 20.21
N GLU A 54 3.09 -16.39 21.36
CA GLU A 54 3.86 -17.65 21.46
C GLU A 54 3.32 -18.76 20.55
N ASP A 55 2.02 -18.78 20.33
CA ASP A 55 1.31 -19.90 19.66
C ASP A 55 0.69 -19.51 18.30
N SER A 56 0.69 -18.21 17.95
CA SER A 56 0.01 -17.75 16.74
C SER A 56 0.56 -16.45 16.16
N GLU A 57 0.39 -16.31 14.86
CA GLU A 57 0.74 -15.11 14.10
C GLU A 57 -0.34 -14.83 13.05
N ALA A 58 -0.65 -13.55 12.83
CA ALA A 58 -1.61 -13.14 11.82
C ALA A 58 -0.97 -12.20 10.80
N ARG A 59 -1.31 -12.41 9.52
CA ARG A 59 -0.88 -11.57 8.38
C ARG A 59 -2.05 -11.29 7.45
N GLU A 60 -1.94 -10.22 6.69
CA GLU A 60 -2.83 -9.91 5.56
C GLU A 60 -2.15 -10.21 4.24
N VAL A 61 -2.95 -10.62 3.27
CA VAL A 61 -2.56 -10.79 1.86
C VAL A 61 -3.59 -10.09 1.00
N ILE A 62 -3.15 -9.26 0.08
CA ILE A 62 -4.04 -8.61 -0.90
C ILE A 62 -4.14 -9.51 -2.12
N ALA A 63 -5.35 -9.95 -2.42
CA ALA A 63 -5.62 -10.72 -3.63
C ALA A 63 -5.60 -9.80 -4.87
N LYS A 64 -5.21 -10.34 -6.01
CA LYS A 64 -5.11 -9.58 -7.27
C LYS A 64 -6.44 -8.92 -7.66
N GLU A 65 -7.54 -9.61 -7.46
CA GLU A 65 -8.90 -9.12 -7.75
C GLU A 65 -9.36 -7.98 -6.83
N ALA A 66 -8.68 -7.76 -5.70
CA ALA A 66 -9.07 -6.74 -4.74
C ALA A 66 -8.85 -5.31 -5.23
N VAL A 67 -7.94 -5.12 -6.18
CA VAL A 67 -7.59 -3.79 -6.70
C VAL A 67 -7.64 -3.78 -8.21
N THR A 68 -8.46 -2.90 -8.76
CA THR A 68 -8.57 -2.66 -10.21
C THR A 68 -8.22 -1.21 -10.55
N THR A 69 -7.93 -0.95 -11.81
CA THR A 69 -7.71 0.42 -12.30
C THR A 69 -8.94 1.29 -12.05
N GLU A 70 -10.15 0.75 -12.24
CA GLU A 70 -11.41 1.46 -12.03
C GLU A 70 -11.59 1.85 -10.55
N LEU A 71 -11.20 0.97 -9.61
CA LEU A 71 -11.21 1.31 -8.19
C LEU A 71 -10.29 2.49 -7.91
N LEU A 72 -9.05 2.45 -8.41
CA LEU A 72 -8.05 3.51 -8.19
C LEU A 72 -8.51 4.83 -8.83
N ASP A 73 -9.01 4.79 -10.07
CA ASP A 73 -9.49 5.96 -10.81
C ASP A 73 -10.75 6.60 -10.18
N GLY A 74 -11.45 5.87 -9.32
CA GLY A 74 -12.57 6.39 -8.54
C GLY A 74 -12.15 7.13 -7.27
N GLN A 75 -10.88 7.04 -6.85
CA GLN A 75 -10.40 7.54 -5.55
C GLN A 75 -9.69 8.91 -5.65
N ASP A 76 -9.46 9.50 -4.49
CA ASP A 76 -8.54 10.61 -4.26
C ASP A 76 -7.36 10.10 -3.43
N ILE A 77 -6.31 9.66 -4.12
CA ILE A 77 -5.14 9.00 -3.52
C ILE A 77 -4.02 10.03 -3.35
N LYS A 78 -3.54 10.19 -2.13
CA LYS A 78 -2.37 11.01 -1.81
C LYS A 78 -1.15 10.11 -1.66
N PHE A 79 -0.02 10.55 -2.19
CA PHE A 79 1.26 9.92 -1.89
C PHE A 79 1.97 10.77 -0.83
N THR A 80 2.24 10.16 0.32
CA THR A 80 2.73 10.88 1.50
C THR A 80 4.07 10.32 2.00
N MET A 81 4.64 10.91 3.04
CA MET A 81 5.69 10.32 3.86
C MET A 81 5.11 9.94 5.22
N PHE A 82 5.32 8.68 5.65
CA PHE A 82 4.94 8.17 6.97
C PHE A 82 3.46 8.35 7.34
N HIS A 83 2.55 8.28 6.36
CA HIS A 83 1.11 8.56 6.51
C HIS A 83 0.80 9.96 7.05
N ASP A 84 1.76 10.89 6.99
CA ASP A 84 1.54 12.27 7.38
C ASP A 84 0.86 13.05 6.24
N ARG A 85 -0.38 13.44 6.46
CA ARG A 85 -1.18 14.17 5.49
C ARG A 85 -0.68 15.59 5.21
N GLN A 86 0.25 16.10 6.00
CA GLN A 86 0.93 17.38 5.74
C GLN A 86 2.12 17.21 4.78
N LEU A 87 2.68 15.99 4.67
CA LEU A 87 3.84 15.68 3.82
C LEU A 87 3.39 15.00 2.52
N ILE A 88 2.66 15.75 1.68
CA ILE A 88 2.16 15.26 0.39
C ILE A 88 3.26 15.43 -0.65
N LEU A 89 3.67 14.31 -1.28
CA LEU A 89 4.67 14.28 -2.35
C LEU A 89 4.02 14.25 -3.74
N ALA A 90 2.85 13.60 -3.87
CA ALA A 90 2.10 13.52 -5.11
C ALA A 90 0.61 13.22 -4.81
N ARG A 91 -0.24 13.35 -5.81
CA ARG A 91 -1.68 13.06 -5.69
C ARG A 91 -2.25 12.59 -7.02
N SER A 92 -3.19 11.65 -6.96
CA SER A 92 -4.10 11.33 -8.05
C SER A 92 -5.53 11.51 -7.54
N CYS A 93 -6.27 12.43 -8.15
CA CYS A 93 -7.68 12.64 -7.88
C CYS A 93 -8.47 12.16 -9.09
N LYS A 94 -9.22 11.07 -8.92
CA LYS A 94 -10.01 10.43 -9.99
C LYS A 94 -9.17 10.15 -11.25
N GLY A 95 -8.03 9.49 -11.05
CA GLY A 95 -7.11 9.11 -12.13
C GLY A 95 -6.29 10.25 -12.73
N SER A 96 -6.37 11.45 -12.18
CA SER A 96 -5.68 12.64 -12.71
C SER A 96 -4.80 13.31 -11.65
N GLY A 97 -3.59 13.69 -12.01
CA GLY A 97 -2.66 14.37 -11.10
C GLY A 97 -1.19 14.01 -11.33
N THR A 98 -0.36 14.29 -10.32
CA THR A 98 1.09 14.07 -10.33
C THR A 98 1.48 12.64 -9.97
N LEU A 99 0.65 11.89 -9.25
CA LEU A 99 0.83 10.48 -8.99
C LEU A 99 0.33 9.66 -10.19
N LYS A 100 1.21 8.83 -10.75
CA LYS A 100 0.86 7.83 -11.76
C LYS A 100 0.93 6.45 -11.13
N TYR A 101 0.04 5.56 -11.57
CA TYR A 101 0.00 4.17 -11.11
C TYR A 101 -0.44 3.23 -12.25
N ARG A 102 -0.10 1.97 -12.09
CA ARG A 102 -0.50 0.89 -12.99
C ARG A 102 -0.74 -0.38 -12.21
N VAL A 103 -1.84 -1.06 -12.53
CA VAL A 103 -2.12 -2.41 -12.01
C VAL A 103 -1.54 -3.44 -12.96
N ASP A 104 -0.74 -4.36 -12.45
CA ASP A 104 -0.17 -5.49 -13.18
C ASP A 104 -0.29 -6.81 -12.37
N ASP A 105 0.37 -7.88 -12.82
CA ASP A 105 0.29 -9.19 -12.14
C ASP A 105 1.01 -9.21 -10.79
N LYS A 106 2.00 -8.34 -10.58
CA LYS A 106 2.76 -8.21 -9.34
C LYS A 106 2.04 -7.37 -8.30
N GLY A 107 1.32 -6.34 -8.74
CA GLY A 107 0.67 -5.40 -7.81
C GLY A 107 0.26 -4.09 -8.45
N VAL A 108 0.31 -3.04 -7.66
CA VAL A 108 0.09 -1.65 -8.09
C VAL A 108 1.42 -0.91 -8.03
N SER A 109 2.02 -0.72 -9.21
CA SER A 109 3.21 0.12 -9.35
C SER A 109 2.84 1.60 -9.33
N PHE A 110 3.79 2.43 -8.89
CA PHE A 110 3.63 3.88 -8.89
C PHE A 110 4.86 4.59 -9.45
N GLU A 111 4.66 5.81 -9.92
CA GLU A 111 5.73 6.77 -10.20
C GLU A 111 5.25 8.20 -9.99
N PHE A 112 6.13 9.07 -9.54
CA PHE A 112 5.92 10.50 -9.47
C PHE A 112 7.27 11.23 -9.41
N ASP A 113 7.29 12.47 -9.87
CA ASP A 113 8.44 13.35 -9.68
C ASP A 113 8.33 14.01 -8.30
N ALA A 114 9.34 13.85 -7.47
CA ALA A 114 9.39 14.48 -6.16
C ALA A 114 9.33 16.03 -6.32
N PRO A 115 8.44 16.70 -5.57
CA PRO A 115 8.29 18.15 -5.70
C PRO A 115 9.58 18.90 -5.35
N ASN A 116 9.78 20.08 -5.93
CA ASN A 116 10.91 20.96 -5.63
C ASN A 116 10.68 21.68 -4.30
N THR A 117 10.65 20.92 -3.23
CA THR A 117 10.42 21.35 -1.84
C THR A 117 11.39 20.63 -0.91
N VAL A 118 11.55 21.13 0.30
CA VAL A 118 12.37 20.47 1.33
C VAL A 118 11.93 19.01 1.57
N ASP A 119 10.63 18.75 1.56
CA ASP A 119 10.09 17.39 1.76
C ASP A 119 10.35 16.48 0.56
N GLY A 120 10.26 17.02 -0.67
CA GLY A 120 10.63 16.29 -1.88
C GLY A 120 12.10 15.93 -1.94
N ASP A 121 12.99 16.86 -1.58
CA ASP A 121 14.42 16.62 -1.51
C ASP A 121 14.78 15.61 -0.41
N LYS A 122 14.13 15.71 0.74
CA LYS A 122 14.25 14.73 1.82
C LYS A 122 13.81 13.33 1.38
N ALA A 123 12.69 13.22 0.69
CA ALA A 123 12.21 11.93 0.17
C ALA A 123 13.23 11.30 -0.79
N LEU A 124 13.75 12.08 -1.74
CA LEU A 124 14.79 11.62 -2.68
C LEU A 124 16.04 11.13 -1.98
N GLU A 125 16.53 11.88 -1.00
CA GLU A 125 17.74 11.52 -0.25
C GLU A 125 17.55 10.23 0.53
N LEU A 126 16.45 10.07 1.27
CA LEU A 126 16.18 8.88 2.07
C LEU A 126 15.99 7.63 1.20
N VAL A 127 15.36 7.77 0.03
CA VAL A 127 15.19 6.64 -0.92
C VAL A 127 16.54 6.28 -1.56
N ARG A 128 17.34 7.26 -2.02
CA ARG A 128 18.66 6.99 -2.61
C ARG A 128 19.62 6.29 -1.66
N ARG A 129 19.56 6.63 -0.39
CA ARG A 129 20.38 6.00 0.67
C ARG A 129 19.88 4.62 1.07
N GLY A 130 18.64 4.26 0.70
CA GLY A 130 17.99 3.04 1.15
C GLY A 130 17.45 3.10 2.59
N ASP A 131 17.42 4.29 3.20
CA ASP A 131 16.80 4.50 4.52
C ASP A 131 15.28 4.30 4.45
N ILE A 132 14.70 4.52 3.26
CA ILE A 132 13.32 4.17 2.90
C ILE A 132 13.38 3.28 1.67
N ALA A 133 12.92 2.05 1.82
CA ALA A 133 12.88 1.06 0.75
C ALA A 133 11.48 0.44 0.55
N GLY A 134 10.53 0.80 1.41
CA GLY A 134 9.19 0.24 1.43
C GLY A 134 8.11 1.27 1.14
N CYS A 135 6.94 0.74 0.83
CA CYS A 135 5.71 1.51 0.71
C CYS A 135 4.63 0.87 1.60
N SER A 136 3.83 1.71 2.21
CA SER A 136 2.62 1.32 2.91
C SER A 136 1.43 1.97 2.23
N PHE A 137 0.23 1.41 2.40
CA PHE A 137 -0.98 2.01 1.88
C PHE A 137 -2.12 1.92 2.88
N MET A 138 -3.03 2.87 2.81
CA MET A 138 -4.22 2.92 3.65
C MET A 138 -5.45 2.61 2.81
N PHE A 139 -6.21 1.62 3.24
CA PHE A 139 -7.39 1.15 2.53
C PHE A 139 -8.54 0.84 3.49
N SER A 140 -9.73 0.66 2.96
CA SER A 140 -10.88 0.16 3.69
C SER A 140 -11.47 -1.08 3.04
N THR A 141 -12.02 -1.95 3.84
CA THR A 141 -12.72 -3.16 3.42
C THR A 141 -13.84 -3.51 4.40
N ARG A 142 -14.79 -4.33 3.98
CA ARG A 142 -15.78 -4.98 4.86
C ARG A 142 -15.13 -6.19 5.52
N TYR A 143 -14.37 -5.93 6.57
CA TYR A 143 -13.49 -6.91 7.20
C TYR A 143 -14.20 -8.16 7.73
N TYR A 144 -15.46 -8.03 8.12
CA TYR A 144 -16.27 -9.13 8.69
C TYR A 144 -17.19 -9.81 7.64
N ASP A 145 -17.02 -9.49 6.37
CA ASP A 145 -17.70 -10.15 5.25
C ASP A 145 -16.72 -11.10 4.57
N ASP A 146 -17.02 -12.42 4.65
CA ASP A 146 -16.16 -13.47 4.07
C ASP A 146 -16.03 -13.35 2.53
N ALA A 147 -16.95 -12.65 1.89
CA ALA A 147 -16.83 -12.31 0.48
C ALA A 147 -15.74 -11.26 0.22
N CYS A 148 -15.42 -10.42 1.20
CA CYS A 148 -14.40 -9.36 1.11
C CYS A 148 -13.07 -9.78 1.74
N VAL A 149 -13.11 -10.48 2.89
CA VAL A 149 -11.91 -10.93 3.60
C VAL A 149 -12.11 -12.37 4.07
N GLU A 150 -11.34 -13.28 3.49
CA GLU A 150 -11.37 -14.69 3.86
C GLU A 150 -10.27 -15.00 4.88
N ARG A 151 -10.65 -15.54 6.04
CA ARG A 151 -9.72 -15.97 7.07
C ARG A 151 -9.38 -17.43 6.89
N THR A 152 -8.10 -17.75 6.76
CA THR A 152 -7.56 -19.12 6.80
C THR A 152 -6.60 -19.28 7.98
N ALA A 153 -6.43 -20.52 8.48
CA ALA A 153 -5.47 -20.81 9.52
C ALA A 153 -4.82 -22.17 9.27
N ASN A 154 -3.49 -22.21 9.37
CA ASN A 154 -2.70 -23.44 9.23
C ASN A 154 -1.68 -23.51 10.38
N VAL A 155 -1.34 -24.70 10.82
CA VAL A 155 -0.29 -24.91 11.83
C VAL A 155 1.04 -25.21 11.12
N VAL A 156 2.05 -24.40 11.40
CA VAL A 156 3.42 -24.57 10.86
C VAL A 156 4.38 -24.57 12.06
N ASN A 157 5.10 -25.67 12.23
CA ASN A 157 6.06 -25.85 13.33
C ASN A 157 5.49 -25.57 14.74
N GLY A 158 4.21 -25.92 14.96
CA GLY A 158 3.53 -25.68 16.23
C GLY A 158 2.90 -24.29 16.41
N VAL A 159 3.12 -23.38 15.47
CA VAL A 159 2.54 -22.02 15.48
C VAL A 159 1.34 -21.97 14.54
N THR A 160 0.23 -21.41 14.99
CA THR A 160 -0.95 -21.18 14.17
C THR A 160 -0.76 -19.92 13.31
N MET A 161 -0.58 -20.13 12.00
CA MET A 161 -0.46 -19.06 11.02
C MET A 161 -1.85 -18.66 10.50
N ILE A 162 -2.31 -17.48 10.85
CA ILE A 162 -3.59 -16.94 10.42
C ILE A 162 -3.35 -15.99 9.25
N THR A 163 -4.07 -16.21 8.15
CA THR A 163 -4.01 -15.34 6.98
C THR A 163 -5.36 -14.72 6.70
N TYR A 164 -5.41 -13.40 6.60
CA TYR A 164 -6.56 -12.65 6.14
C TYR A 164 -6.35 -12.29 4.66
N ASN A 165 -7.06 -13.02 3.79
CA ASN A 165 -7.00 -12.79 2.35
C ASN A 165 -8.02 -11.72 1.97
N VAL A 166 -7.56 -10.50 1.69
CA VAL A 166 -8.38 -9.37 1.26
C VAL A 166 -8.70 -9.53 -0.22
N LYS A 167 -9.96 -9.84 -0.53
CA LYS A 167 -10.47 -10.08 -1.91
C LYS A 167 -11.22 -8.90 -2.47
N ALA A 168 -11.68 -7.97 -1.62
CA ALA A 168 -12.37 -6.75 -2.05
C ALA A 168 -12.01 -5.57 -1.16
N ILE A 169 -11.69 -4.45 -1.77
CA ILE A 169 -11.36 -3.17 -1.14
C ILE A 169 -12.46 -2.17 -1.48
N THR A 170 -12.95 -1.43 -0.49
CA THR A 170 -14.01 -0.42 -0.67
C THR A 170 -13.45 0.98 -0.92
N GLY A 171 -12.22 1.25 -0.50
CA GLY A 171 -11.54 2.54 -0.74
C GLY A 171 -10.05 2.46 -0.52
N ILE A 172 -9.30 3.31 -1.22
CA ILE A 172 -7.86 3.51 -1.06
C ILE A 172 -7.64 5.00 -0.85
N TYR A 173 -6.90 5.35 0.20
CA TYR A 173 -6.80 6.74 0.69
C TYR A 173 -5.43 7.36 0.53
N ASP A 174 -4.38 6.59 0.79
CA ASP A 174 -3.02 7.01 0.53
C ASP A 174 -2.09 5.84 0.18
N PHE A 175 -1.02 6.19 -0.50
CA PHE A 175 0.24 5.46 -0.56
C PHE A 175 1.27 6.28 0.19
N THR A 176 2.23 5.66 0.85
CA THR A 176 3.22 6.38 1.63
C THR A 176 4.59 5.72 1.57
N LEU A 177 5.64 6.55 1.52
CA LEU A 177 6.99 6.09 1.78
C LEU A 177 7.11 5.70 3.24
N ALA A 178 7.59 4.49 3.51
CA ALA A 178 7.78 3.95 4.85
C ALA A 178 9.12 3.20 4.96
N ALA A 179 9.70 3.19 6.15
CA ALA A 179 10.93 2.50 6.46
C ALA A 179 10.69 1.03 6.83
#